data_1d554e2a55c2e6bbd416f649e4a61efb
#
_entry.id   1d554e2a55c2e6bbd416f649e4a61efb
#
_cell.length_a   1.000
_cell.length_b   1.000
_cell.length_c   1.000
_cell.angle_alpha   90.00
_cell.angle_beta   90.00
_cell.angle_gamma   90.00
#
_symmetry.space_group_name_H-M   'P 1'
#
loop_
_entity.id
_entity.type
_entity.pdbx_description
1 polymer ?
#
loop_
_entity_poly.entity_id
_entity_poly.type
_entity_poly.pdbx_seq_one_letter_code
_entity_poly.pdbx_strand_id
1 'polypeptide(L)'
;MELKVINDKGQSTASISASDDLFGREYNEALIHQVVIAYQANARSGNSKQKGRSEIAKSTRKPWAQKGTGRARAGMASSPLWRGGGKIFPNSPDENFSQKVNRKMYRAGLASIFSQLVRENRLTVVDNLTLAEPKTKLLAQKMKGMGLDSGRVLIITDSIDENLYLSSRNLPNVLVLEAHQADPVSLVRFPKVLVTRDAMSKIEEILA
;
A
#
# COMPACT_ATOMS: atom_id res chain seq x y z
N MET A 1 10.04 21.53 14.06
CA MET A 1 10.13 22.27 12.77
C MET A 1 8.82 22.97 12.47
N GLU A 2 8.81 23.99 11.61
CA GLU A 2 7.58 24.71 11.27
C GLU A 2 7.06 24.28 9.89
N LEU A 3 5.78 23.89 9.83
CA LEU A 3 5.09 23.53 8.59
C LEU A 3 4.11 24.63 8.23
N LYS A 4 4.10 25.02 6.95
CA LYS A 4 3.19 26.05 6.44
C LYS A 4 1.80 25.49 6.23
N VAL A 5 0.78 26.18 6.76
CA VAL A 5 -0.63 25.88 6.51
C VAL A 5 -1.12 26.74 5.36
N ILE A 6 -1.78 26.11 4.40
CA ILE A 6 -2.37 26.81 3.25
C ILE A 6 -3.90 26.89 3.39
N ASN A 7 -4.46 27.92 2.79
CA ASN A 7 -5.92 28.07 2.64
C ASN A 7 -6.39 27.46 1.28
N ASP A 8 -7.71 27.50 1.04
CA ASP A 8 -8.35 27.02 -0.21
C ASP A 8 -7.82 27.71 -1.49
N LYS A 9 -7.06 28.81 -1.35
CA LYS A 9 -6.43 29.55 -2.46
C LYS A 9 -4.94 29.25 -2.61
N GLY A 10 -4.39 28.30 -1.85
CA GLY A 10 -2.99 27.95 -1.89
C GLY A 10 -2.03 28.96 -1.23
N GLN A 11 -2.56 29.94 -0.50
CA GLN A 11 -1.75 30.95 0.19
C GLN A 11 -1.45 30.47 1.61
N SER A 12 -0.21 30.68 2.07
CA SER A 12 0.18 30.37 3.45
C SER A 12 -0.50 31.36 4.40
N THR A 13 -1.26 30.83 5.37
CA THR A 13 -2.01 31.62 6.37
C THR A 13 -1.41 31.54 7.76
N ALA A 14 -0.83 30.40 8.10
CA ALA A 14 -0.27 30.13 9.41
C ALA A 14 0.91 29.14 9.33
N SER A 15 1.62 28.96 10.44
CA SER A 15 2.57 27.87 10.62
C SER A 15 2.14 27.01 11.82
N ILE A 16 2.39 25.71 11.73
CA ILE A 16 2.20 24.76 12.82
C ILE A 16 3.55 24.23 13.22
N SER A 17 3.81 24.15 14.53
CA SER A 17 4.99 23.48 15.07
C SER A 17 4.77 21.97 14.98
N ALA A 18 5.66 21.27 14.30
CA ALA A 18 5.69 19.81 14.21
C ALA A 18 6.94 19.26 14.91
N SER A 19 6.84 18.05 15.45
CA SER A 19 7.94 17.40 16.16
C SER A 19 9.11 17.09 15.24
N ASP A 20 10.32 17.53 15.60
CA ASP A 20 11.55 17.25 14.85
C ASP A 20 11.92 15.76 14.88
N ASP A 21 11.56 15.05 15.95
CA ASP A 21 11.80 13.60 16.09
C ASP A 21 11.01 12.78 15.06
N LEU A 22 9.89 13.30 14.56
CA LEU A 22 9.01 12.61 13.62
C LEU A 22 9.20 13.10 12.18
N PHE A 23 9.38 14.41 11.98
CA PHE A 23 9.44 15.03 10.65
C PHE A 23 10.84 15.49 10.24
N GLY A 24 11.82 15.40 11.15
CA GLY A 24 13.24 15.75 10.92
C GLY A 24 14.18 14.57 10.74
N ARG A 25 13.68 13.32 10.68
CA ARG A 25 14.52 12.10 10.60
C ARG A 25 15.30 12.01 9.32
N GLU A 26 16.49 11.38 9.41
CA GLU A 26 17.26 11.00 8.24
C GLU A 26 16.52 10.00 7.37
N TYR A 27 16.74 10.09 6.06
CA TYR A 27 16.18 9.17 5.09
C TYR A 27 16.85 7.79 5.19
N ASN A 28 16.06 6.76 5.47
CA ASN A 28 16.54 5.38 5.54
C ASN A 28 15.82 4.51 4.50
N GLU A 29 16.40 4.43 3.31
CA GLU A 29 15.82 3.70 2.18
C GLU A 29 15.63 2.21 2.48
N ALA A 30 16.59 1.56 3.14
CA ALA A 30 16.52 0.13 3.44
C ALA A 30 15.34 -0.19 4.38
N LEU A 31 15.11 0.64 5.39
CA LEU A 31 13.98 0.50 6.30
C LEU A 31 12.64 0.72 5.60
N ILE A 32 12.55 1.78 4.79
CA ILE A 32 11.34 2.08 4.01
C ILE A 32 11.01 0.94 3.05
N HIS A 33 12.01 0.44 2.32
CA HIS A 33 11.85 -0.70 1.42
C HIS A 33 11.32 -1.93 2.15
N GLN A 34 11.89 -2.28 3.30
CA GLN A 34 11.43 -3.43 4.09
C GLN A 34 9.97 -3.27 4.53
N VAL A 35 9.58 -2.08 5.00
CA VAL A 35 8.20 -1.79 5.44
C VAL A 35 7.22 -1.86 4.26
N VAL A 36 7.58 -1.31 3.10
CA VAL A 36 6.76 -1.34 1.87
C VAL A 36 6.56 -2.78 1.38
N ILE A 37 7.64 -3.57 1.30
CA ILE A 37 7.56 -4.98 0.87
C ILE A 37 6.69 -5.80 1.82
N ALA A 38 6.87 -5.63 3.14
CA ALA A 38 6.06 -6.33 4.13
C ALA A 38 4.57 -5.95 4.01
N TYR A 39 4.26 -4.68 3.82
CA TYR A 39 2.88 -4.22 3.62
C TYR A 39 2.25 -4.85 2.37
N GLN A 40 2.96 -4.85 1.24
CA GLN A 40 2.50 -5.47 0.00
C GLN A 40 2.37 -6.99 0.12
N ALA A 41 3.29 -7.65 0.81
CA ALA A 41 3.23 -9.09 1.04
C ALA A 41 2.02 -9.49 1.89
N ASN A 42 1.71 -8.69 2.93
CA ASN A 42 0.54 -8.93 3.80
C ASN A 42 -0.80 -8.70 3.09
N ALA A 43 -0.84 -7.84 2.07
CA ALA A 43 -2.03 -7.63 1.24
C ALA A 43 -2.24 -8.75 0.20
N ARG A 44 -1.27 -9.63 0.02
CA ARG A 44 -1.31 -10.67 -1.00
C ARG A 44 -2.20 -11.84 -0.59
N SER A 45 -3.15 -12.20 -1.45
CA SER A 45 -3.99 -13.38 -1.28
C SER A 45 -3.37 -14.59 -1.97
N GLY A 46 -3.05 -15.64 -1.20
CA GLY A 46 -2.46 -16.89 -1.70
C GLY A 46 -3.50 -17.88 -2.22
N ASN A 47 -4.34 -17.50 -3.19
CA ASN A 47 -5.46 -18.33 -3.67
C ASN A 47 -5.15 -19.16 -4.92
N SER A 48 -3.92 -19.15 -5.44
CA SER A 48 -3.55 -19.92 -6.60
C SER A 48 -3.32 -21.40 -6.24
N LYS A 49 -3.91 -22.31 -7.02
CA LYS A 49 -3.76 -23.76 -6.85
C LYS A 49 -3.40 -24.44 -8.14
N GLN A 50 -2.47 -25.40 -8.07
CA GLN A 50 -2.13 -26.30 -9.17
C GLN A 50 -2.19 -27.74 -8.65
N LYS A 51 -2.59 -28.68 -9.53
CA LYS A 51 -2.67 -30.08 -9.16
C LYS A 51 -1.28 -30.73 -9.16
N GLY A 52 -0.90 -31.29 -8.02
CA GLY A 52 0.24 -32.19 -7.89
C GLY A 52 -0.05 -33.58 -8.45
N ARG A 53 0.96 -34.43 -8.48
CA ARG A 53 0.84 -35.79 -9.04
C ARG A 53 -0.18 -36.67 -8.32
N SER A 54 -0.48 -36.41 -7.06
CA SER A 54 -1.46 -37.14 -6.24
C SER A 54 -2.90 -36.69 -6.51
N GLU A 55 -3.10 -35.47 -7.02
CA GLU A 55 -4.40 -34.87 -7.25
C GLU A 55 -4.93 -35.04 -8.68
N ILE A 56 -4.09 -35.57 -9.58
CA ILE A 56 -4.47 -35.78 -10.97
C ILE A 56 -5.23 -37.09 -11.13
N ALA A 57 -6.34 -37.03 -11.88
CA ALA A 57 -7.16 -38.19 -12.22
C ALA A 57 -6.44 -39.08 -13.28
N LYS A 58 -5.34 -39.73 -12.90
CA LYS A 58 -4.62 -40.70 -13.71
C LYS A 58 -4.32 -41.96 -12.90
N SER A 59 -4.18 -43.10 -13.61
CA SER A 59 -3.87 -44.36 -12.98
C SER A 59 -2.53 -44.34 -12.24
N THR A 60 -2.54 -44.81 -11.00
CA THR A 60 -1.34 -45.05 -10.19
C THR A 60 -0.65 -46.35 -10.54
N ARG A 61 -1.30 -47.20 -11.40
CA ARG A 61 -0.72 -48.47 -11.88
C ARG A 61 0.58 -48.22 -12.63
N LYS A 62 1.55 -49.11 -12.38
CA LYS A 62 2.82 -49.11 -13.12
C LYS A 62 2.54 -49.35 -14.60
N PRO A 63 2.98 -48.47 -15.54
CA PRO A 63 2.67 -48.59 -16.99
C PRO A 63 3.19 -49.87 -17.65
N TRP A 64 4.36 -50.37 -17.23
CA TRP A 64 5.00 -51.60 -17.72
C TRP A 64 5.95 -52.16 -16.66
N ALA A 65 6.44 -53.40 -16.91
CA ALA A 65 7.36 -54.07 -16.01
C ALA A 65 8.70 -53.32 -15.87
N GLN A 66 9.33 -53.46 -14.70
CA GLN A 66 10.58 -52.73 -14.35
C GLN A 66 11.75 -53.04 -15.28
N LYS A 67 11.79 -54.28 -15.83
CA LYS A 67 12.85 -54.80 -16.73
C LYS A 67 12.20 -55.63 -17.85
N GLY A 68 12.94 -55.89 -18.95
CA GLY A 68 12.52 -56.76 -20.03
C GLY A 68 11.65 -56.10 -21.13
N THR A 69 11.38 -54.78 -21.04
CA THR A 69 10.51 -54.07 -22.00
C THR A 69 11.26 -53.19 -23.00
N GLY A 70 12.59 -53.06 -22.89
CA GLY A 70 13.39 -52.13 -23.71
C GLY A 70 13.06 -50.64 -23.57
N ARG A 71 12.13 -50.29 -22.69
CA ARG A 71 11.69 -48.90 -22.43
C ARG A 71 12.32 -48.32 -21.19
N ALA A 72 12.35 -46.98 -21.10
CA ALA A 72 12.75 -46.29 -19.88
C ALA A 72 11.85 -46.69 -18.71
N ARG A 73 12.42 -46.80 -17.52
CA ARG A 73 11.65 -47.15 -16.30
C ARG A 73 10.62 -46.11 -15.99
N ALA A 74 9.36 -46.52 -15.69
CA ALA A 74 8.28 -45.63 -15.32
C ALA A 74 7.55 -46.17 -14.08
N GLY A 75 7.26 -45.27 -13.10
CA GLY A 75 6.57 -45.63 -11.90
C GLY A 75 5.04 -45.49 -12.04
N MET A 76 4.55 -44.35 -12.49
CA MET A 76 3.11 -44.07 -12.64
C MET A 76 2.87 -43.06 -13.77
N ALA A 77 1.65 -43.07 -14.33
CA ALA A 77 1.26 -42.19 -15.42
C ALA A 77 1.00 -40.73 -14.97
N SER A 78 0.79 -40.49 -13.68
CA SER A 78 0.63 -39.15 -13.10
C SER A 78 1.94 -38.41 -12.85
N SER A 79 3.10 -39.02 -13.17
CA SER A 79 4.42 -38.38 -13.05
C SER A 79 4.49 -37.09 -13.89
N PRO A 80 5.15 -36.03 -13.39
CA PRO A 80 5.29 -34.77 -14.12
C PRO A 80 6.03 -34.83 -15.43
N LEU A 81 6.78 -35.92 -15.67
CA LEU A 81 7.46 -36.17 -16.95
C LEU A 81 6.50 -36.53 -18.11
N TRP A 82 5.26 -36.88 -17.77
CA TRP A 82 4.28 -37.30 -18.75
C TRP A 82 3.32 -36.18 -19.12
N ARG A 83 2.88 -36.16 -20.38
CA ARG A 83 1.82 -35.23 -20.81
C ARG A 83 0.56 -35.43 -19.96
N GLY A 84 0.08 -34.36 -19.35
CA GLY A 84 -1.06 -34.39 -18.42
C GLY A 84 -0.70 -35.02 -17.07
N GLY A 85 0.58 -35.15 -16.71
CA GLY A 85 1.04 -35.42 -15.35
C GLY A 85 0.93 -34.20 -14.44
N GLY A 86 1.17 -34.39 -13.12
CA GLY A 86 1.12 -33.32 -12.12
C GLY A 86 2.26 -32.32 -12.27
N LYS A 87 2.08 -31.16 -11.66
CA LYS A 87 3.19 -30.20 -11.51
C LYS A 87 4.21 -30.74 -10.50
N ILE A 88 5.50 -30.43 -10.71
CA ILE A 88 6.59 -30.86 -9.81
C ILE A 88 6.50 -30.09 -8.50
N PHE A 89 6.39 -28.77 -8.58
CA PHE A 89 6.18 -27.85 -7.46
C PHE A 89 4.86 -27.09 -7.68
N PRO A 90 3.72 -27.69 -7.32
CA PRO A 90 2.43 -27.05 -7.49
C PRO A 90 2.25 -25.91 -6.48
N ASN A 91 1.71 -24.78 -6.90
CA ASN A 91 1.29 -23.76 -5.97
C ASN A 91 0.16 -24.30 -5.10
N SER A 92 0.22 -24.01 -3.81
CA SER A 92 -0.85 -24.34 -2.83
C SER A 92 -1.56 -23.08 -2.37
N PRO A 93 -2.89 -23.11 -2.17
CA PRO A 93 -3.62 -22.00 -1.57
C PRO A 93 -3.28 -21.79 -0.09
N ASP A 94 -2.52 -22.71 0.52
CA ASP A 94 -2.08 -22.62 1.92
C ASP A 94 -0.76 -21.85 2.05
N GLU A 95 -0.22 -21.32 0.94
CA GLU A 95 1.03 -20.55 0.94
C GLU A 95 0.85 -19.25 1.72
N ASN A 96 1.66 -19.08 2.76
CA ASN A 96 1.61 -17.91 3.62
C ASN A 96 2.64 -16.85 3.16
N PHE A 97 2.16 -15.70 2.72
CA PHE A 97 2.97 -14.55 2.31
C PHE A 97 3.17 -13.52 3.41
N SER A 98 2.59 -13.71 4.59
CA SER A 98 2.64 -12.70 5.64
C SER A 98 4.06 -12.47 6.16
N GLN A 99 4.43 -11.20 6.31
CA GLN A 99 5.70 -10.77 6.86
C GLN A 99 5.49 -9.90 8.09
N LYS A 100 6.15 -10.25 9.18
CA LYS A 100 6.10 -9.50 10.44
C LYS A 100 7.14 -8.39 10.43
N VAL A 101 6.70 -7.16 10.73
CA VAL A 101 7.59 -6.02 11.03
C VAL A 101 7.39 -5.60 12.48
N ASN A 102 8.47 -5.26 13.18
CA ASN A 102 8.40 -4.75 14.53
C ASN A 102 7.71 -3.37 14.56
N ARG A 103 6.85 -3.11 15.56
CA ARG A 103 6.12 -1.85 15.67
C ARG A 103 7.02 -0.61 15.65
N LYS A 104 8.14 -0.64 16.38
CA LYS A 104 9.13 0.47 16.39
C LYS A 104 9.76 0.69 15.00
N MET A 105 10.05 -0.38 14.25
CA MET A 105 10.57 -0.28 12.88
C MET A 105 9.52 0.32 11.94
N TYR A 106 8.26 -0.11 12.05
CA TYR A 106 7.17 0.41 11.24
C TYR A 106 6.96 1.91 11.47
N ARG A 107 6.88 2.34 12.74
CA ARG A 107 6.77 3.76 13.11
C ARG A 107 7.97 4.57 12.61
N ALA A 108 9.18 4.08 12.82
CA ALA A 108 10.40 4.73 12.34
C ALA A 108 10.44 4.84 10.79
N GLY A 109 9.93 3.82 10.09
CA GLY A 109 9.79 3.83 8.63
C GLY A 109 8.80 4.90 8.16
N LEU A 110 7.61 4.98 8.77
CA LEU A 110 6.63 6.03 8.47
C LEU A 110 7.18 7.44 8.77
N ALA A 111 7.81 7.63 9.93
CA ALA A 111 8.42 8.91 10.28
C ALA A 111 9.51 9.34 9.28
N SER A 112 10.33 8.39 8.79
CA SER A 112 11.31 8.65 7.73
C SER A 112 10.66 9.04 6.40
N ILE A 113 9.51 8.42 6.04
CA ILE A 113 8.74 8.80 4.84
C ILE A 113 8.17 10.21 4.99
N PHE A 114 7.51 10.52 6.11
CA PHE A 114 6.97 11.86 6.36
C PHE A 114 8.06 12.92 6.35
N SER A 115 9.21 12.66 6.97
CA SER A 115 10.36 13.55 6.96
C SER A 115 10.84 13.85 5.53
N GLN A 116 10.86 12.83 4.66
CA GLN A 116 11.26 12.99 3.27
C GLN A 116 10.21 13.79 2.47
N LEU A 117 8.92 13.55 2.71
CA LEU A 117 7.84 14.31 2.07
C LEU A 117 7.92 15.81 2.42
N VAL A 118 8.26 16.15 3.65
CA VAL A 118 8.47 17.54 4.08
C VAL A 118 9.71 18.14 3.39
N ARG A 119 10.82 17.41 3.38
CA ARG A 119 12.10 17.86 2.75
C ARG A 119 11.95 18.12 1.26
N GLU A 120 11.13 17.33 0.57
CA GLU A 120 10.83 17.48 -0.86
C GLU A 120 9.69 18.48 -1.15
N ASN A 121 9.11 19.13 -0.13
CA ASN A 121 7.94 20.00 -0.25
C ASN A 121 6.72 19.30 -0.90
N ARG A 122 6.55 18.04 -0.67
CA ARG A 122 5.42 17.22 -1.14
C ARG A 122 4.27 17.16 -0.12
N LEU A 123 4.56 17.45 1.14
CA LEU A 123 3.58 17.51 2.21
C LEU A 123 3.08 18.94 2.37
N THR A 124 1.76 19.11 2.34
CA THR A 124 1.08 20.38 2.49
C THR A 124 0.01 20.25 3.58
N VAL A 125 -0.06 21.21 4.49
CA VAL A 125 -1.05 21.21 5.57
C VAL A 125 -2.16 22.20 5.27
N VAL A 126 -3.43 21.82 5.57
CA VAL A 126 -4.61 22.68 5.48
C VAL A 126 -5.33 22.70 6.83
N ASP A 127 -6.02 23.78 7.14
CA ASP A 127 -6.79 23.85 8.40
C ASP A 127 -7.92 22.82 8.40
N ASN A 128 -8.77 22.82 7.37
CA ASN A 128 -9.87 21.88 7.23
C ASN A 128 -10.23 21.69 5.74
N LEU A 129 -10.76 20.50 5.41
CA LEU A 129 -11.20 20.16 4.05
C LEU A 129 -12.65 19.64 4.08
N THR A 130 -13.60 20.51 4.42
CA THR A 130 -15.03 20.18 4.41
C THR A 130 -15.68 20.58 3.10
N LEU A 131 -16.69 19.81 2.68
CA LEU A 131 -17.51 20.09 1.51
C LEU A 131 -18.99 20.21 1.93
N ALA A 132 -19.65 21.26 1.47
CA ALA A 132 -21.07 21.47 1.76
C ALA A 132 -21.98 20.42 1.08
N GLU A 133 -21.58 19.94 -0.10
CA GLU A 133 -22.34 18.98 -0.89
C GLU A 133 -21.40 17.89 -1.47
N PRO A 134 -21.90 16.65 -1.67
CA PRO A 134 -21.12 15.55 -2.22
C PRO A 134 -20.97 15.65 -3.75
N LYS A 135 -20.24 16.68 -4.22
CA LYS A 135 -20.01 16.94 -5.64
C LYS A 135 -18.52 16.91 -5.98
N THR A 136 -18.12 16.06 -6.92
CA THR A 136 -16.74 15.95 -7.43
C THR A 136 -16.21 17.26 -8.00
N LYS A 137 -17.09 18.07 -8.65
CA LYS A 137 -16.74 19.37 -9.21
C LYS A 137 -16.24 20.35 -8.14
N LEU A 138 -16.85 20.35 -6.95
CA LEU A 138 -16.46 21.24 -5.86
C LEU A 138 -15.07 20.87 -5.31
N LEU A 139 -14.81 19.57 -5.12
CA LEU A 139 -13.51 19.09 -4.69
C LEU A 139 -12.43 19.42 -5.74
N ALA A 140 -12.71 19.17 -7.03
CA ALA A 140 -11.77 19.48 -8.10
C ALA A 140 -11.45 20.98 -8.18
N GLN A 141 -12.45 21.85 -7.98
CA GLN A 141 -12.22 23.30 -7.93
C GLN A 141 -11.38 23.74 -6.73
N LYS A 142 -11.61 23.16 -5.54
CA LYS A 142 -10.78 23.41 -4.36
C LYS A 142 -9.33 22.99 -4.60
N MET A 143 -9.12 21.77 -5.10
CA MET A 143 -7.78 21.27 -5.41
C MET A 143 -7.05 22.14 -6.45
N LYS A 144 -7.77 22.61 -7.47
CA LYS A 144 -7.22 23.53 -8.46
C LYS A 144 -6.84 24.87 -7.83
N GLY A 145 -7.67 25.39 -6.92
CA GLY A 145 -7.37 26.62 -6.17
C GLY A 145 -6.09 26.50 -5.32
N MET A 146 -5.82 25.33 -4.77
CA MET A 146 -4.60 25.03 -3.99
C MET A 146 -3.38 24.69 -4.87
N GLY A 147 -3.50 24.65 -6.21
CA GLY A 147 -2.41 24.24 -7.13
C GLY A 147 -2.11 22.73 -7.09
N LEU A 148 -3.08 21.92 -6.68
CA LEU A 148 -2.96 20.47 -6.57
C LEU A 148 -3.63 19.71 -7.73
N ASP A 149 -4.00 20.39 -8.82
CA ASP A 149 -4.66 19.83 -9.99
C ASP A 149 -3.77 18.92 -10.84
N SER A 150 -2.45 19.11 -10.77
CA SER A 150 -1.48 18.32 -11.53
C SER A 150 -0.98 17.12 -10.73
N GLY A 151 -1.35 15.92 -11.17
CA GLY A 151 -0.83 14.67 -10.61
C GLY A 151 -1.77 13.99 -9.60
N ARG A 152 -1.22 13.02 -8.89
CA ARG A 152 -1.94 12.27 -7.86
C ARG A 152 -1.80 12.97 -6.52
N VAL A 153 -2.92 13.05 -5.78
CA VAL A 153 -2.98 13.69 -4.46
C VAL A 153 -3.53 12.71 -3.45
N LEU A 154 -2.81 12.53 -2.35
CA LEU A 154 -3.27 11.83 -1.17
C LEU A 154 -3.80 12.87 -0.18
N ILE A 155 -5.02 12.68 0.29
CA ILE A 155 -5.65 13.52 1.31
C ILE A 155 -5.72 12.70 2.60
N ILE A 156 -5.18 13.23 3.68
CA ILE A 156 -5.21 12.60 5.00
C ILE A 156 -6.03 13.50 5.92
N THR A 157 -7.10 12.94 6.45
CA THR A 157 -8.01 13.61 7.38
C THR A 157 -8.05 12.92 8.73
N ASP A 158 -8.52 13.60 9.74
CA ASP A 158 -8.74 13.03 11.06
C ASP A 158 -9.84 11.97 11.04
N SER A 159 -10.99 12.34 10.49
CA SER A 159 -12.13 11.47 10.16
C SER A 159 -12.60 11.76 8.75
N ILE A 160 -13.09 10.75 8.05
CA ILE A 160 -13.58 10.93 6.68
C ILE A 160 -15.03 11.42 6.74
N ASP A 161 -15.26 12.66 6.29
CA ASP A 161 -16.60 13.18 6.08
C ASP A 161 -17.25 12.49 4.87
N GLU A 162 -18.54 12.12 4.98
CA GLU A 162 -19.30 11.44 3.92
C GLU A 162 -19.28 12.24 2.60
N ASN A 163 -19.44 13.57 2.68
CA ASN A 163 -19.42 14.44 1.51
C ASN A 163 -18.05 14.41 0.81
N LEU A 164 -16.96 14.40 1.58
CA LEU A 164 -15.59 14.30 1.06
C LEU A 164 -15.37 12.95 0.38
N TYR A 165 -15.78 11.85 1.03
CA TYR A 165 -15.65 10.51 0.47
C TYR A 165 -16.39 10.36 -0.85
N LEU A 166 -17.68 10.73 -0.90
CA LEU A 166 -18.50 10.65 -2.10
C LEU A 166 -17.97 11.53 -3.24
N SER A 167 -17.39 12.69 -2.91
CA SER A 167 -16.79 13.61 -3.88
C SER A 167 -15.46 13.12 -4.45
N SER A 168 -14.68 12.38 -3.66
CA SER A 168 -13.32 11.94 -4.03
C SER A 168 -13.31 10.62 -4.81
N ARG A 169 -14.21 9.67 -4.51
CA ARG A 169 -14.17 8.29 -5.03
C ARG A 169 -14.20 8.16 -6.55
N ASN A 170 -14.78 9.14 -7.26
CA ASN A 170 -14.82 9.14 -8.73
C ASN A 170 -13.57 9.76 -9.37
N LEU A 171 -12.67 10.37 -8.58
CA LEU A 171 -11.45 10.98 -9.08
C LEU A 171 -10.29 9.98 -9.00
N PRO A 172 -9.77 9.44 -10.14
CA PRO A 172 -8.76 8.39 -10.14
C PRO A 172 -7.41 8.85 -9.57
N ASN A 173 -7.20 10.15 -9.52
CA ASN A 173 -5.95 10.76 -9.04
C ASN A 173 -6.00 11.19 -7.57
N VAL A 174 -7.14 11.00 -6.89
CA VAL A 174 -7.33 11.41 -5.51
C VAL A 174 -7.61 10.18 -4.65
N LEU A 175 -6.90 10.07 -3.54
CA LEU A 175 -7.18 9.08 -2.50
C LEU A 175 -7.36 9.82 -1.18
N VAL A 176 -8.41 9.47 -0.44
CA VAL A 176 -8.67 10.00 0.90
C VAL A 176 -8.47 8.88 1.90
N LEU A 177 -7.68 9.15 2.94
CA LEU A 177 -7.40 8.22 4.04
C LEU A 177 -7.57 8.95 5.37
N GLU A 178 -7.89 8.20 6.39
CA GLU A 178 -7.82 8.67 7.78
C GLU A 178 -6.37 8.57 8.30
N ALA A 179 -6.03 9.39 9.27
CA ALA A 179 -4.68 9.45 9.84
C ALA A 179 -4.16 8.07 10.31
N HIS A 180 -5.04 7.24 10.90
CA HIS A 180 -4.67 5.90 11.35
C HIS A 180 -4.51 4.87 10.21
N GLN A 181 -5.07 5.14 9.03
CA GLN A 181 -4.96 4.30 7.84
C GLN A 181 -3.81 4.71 6.93
N ALA A 182 -3.02 5.73 7.31
CA ALA A 182 -1.88 6.18 6.51
C ALA A 182 -0.86 5.05 6.33
N ASP A 183 -0.82 4.48 5.14
CA ASP A 183 0.02 3.35 4.78
C ASP A 183 1.30 3.79 4.05
N PRO A 184 2.41 3.05 4.21
CA PRO A 184 3.70 3.41 3.61
C PRO A 184 3.66 3.43 2.08
N VAL A 185 2.83 2.56 1.47
CA VAL A 185 2.72 2.46 0.00
C VAL A 185 2.07 3.70 -0.58
N SER A 186 0.94 4.15 0.00
CA SER A 186 0.24 5.35 -0.46
C SER A 186 1.11 6.60 -0.25
N LEU A 187 1.78 6.75 0.89
CA LEU A 187 2.66 7.88 1.16
C LEU A 187 3.81 7.99 0.13
N VAL A 188 4.43 6.88 -0.24
CA VAL A 188 5.50 6.87 -1.25
C VAL A 188 4.95 7.09 -2.66
N ARG A 189 3.79 6.48 -2.99
CA ARG A 189 3.20 6.50 -4.33
C ARG A 189 2.71 7.88 -4.76
N PHE A 190 2.14 8.66 -3.85
CA PHE A 190 1.53 9.94 -4.17
C PHE A 190 2.55 11.07 -4.13
N PRO A 191 2.74 11.82 -5.24
CA PRO A 191 3.70 12.92 -5.30
C PRO A 191 3.30 14.13 -4.45
N LYS A 192 2.01 14.27 -4.13
CA LYS A 192 1.49 15.35 -3.28
C LYS A 192 0.63 14.76 -2.18
N VAL A 193 0.88 15.18 -0.94
CA VAL A 193 0.16 14.74 0.25
C VAL A 193 -0.42 15.96 0.94
N LEU A 194 -1.74 15.99 1.07
CA LEU A 194 -2.49 17.03 1.75
C LEU A 194 -2.97 16.49 3.10
N VAL A 195 -2.62 17.15 4.17
CA VAL A 195 -2.95 16.71 5.54
C VAL A 195 -3.75 17.80 6.24
N THR A 196 -4.84 17.45 6.89
CA THR A 196 -5.57 18.41 7.74
C THR A 196 -4.81 18.62 9.05
N ARG A 197 -5.04 19.78 9.68
CA ARG A 197 -4.40 20.12 10.95
C ARG A 197 -4.64 19.09 12.04
N ASP A 198 -5.89 18.64 12.19
CA ASP A 198 -6.27 17.65 13.19
C ASP A 198 -5.64 16.27 12.89
N ALA A 199 -5.54 15.91 11.61
CA ALA A 199 -4.85 14.69 11.19
C ALA A 199 -3.34 14.72 11.49
N MET A 200 -2.69 15.90 11.44
CA MET A 200 -1.29 16.04 11.84
C MET A 200 -1.08 15.66 13.30
N SER A 201 -1.91 16.19 14.20
CA SER A 201 -1.84 15.89 15.63
C SER A 201 -2.04 14.39 15.89
N LYS A 202 -3.01 13.75 15.20
CA LYS A 202 -3.20 12.29 15.29
C LYS A 202 -2.02 11.48 14.75
N ILE A 203 -1.40 11.92 13.66
CA ILE A 203 -0.20 11.25 13.12
C ILE A 203 0.93 11.33 14.15
N GLU A 204 1.12 12.46 14.82
CA GLU A 204 2.11 12.60 15.89
C GLU A 204 1.84 11.64 17.05
N GLU A 205 0.60 11.51 17.51
CA GLU A 205 0.22 10.56 18.57
C GLU A 205 0.47 9.09 18.17
N ILE A 206 0.15 8.72 16.92
CA ILE A 206 0.35 7.35 16.42
C ILE A 206 1.83 6.99 16.29
N LEU A 207 2.65 7.94 15.90
CA LEU A 207 4.08 7.72 15.65
C LEU A 207 4.95 7.87 16.91
N ALA A 208 4.49 8.60 17.91
CA ALA A 208 5.14 8.67 19.22
C ALA A 208 5.04 7.32 19.96
#